data_ff866e78393bde61f4ea19d0cd2c34f3
#
_entry.id   ff866e78393bde61f4ea19d0cd2c34f3
#
_cell.length_a   1.000
_cell.length_b   1.000
_cell.length_c   1.000
_cell.angle_alpha   90.00
_cell.angle_beta   90.00
_cell.angle_gamma   90.00
#
_symmetry.space_group_name_H-M   'P 1'
#
loop_
_entity.id
_entity.type
_entity.pdbx_description
1 polymer ?
#
loop_
_entity_poly.entity_id
_entity_poly.type
_entity_poly.pdbx_seq_one_letter_code
_entity_poly.pdbx_strand_id
1 'polypeptide(L)'
;MRIDKLAMTSREALQTAMSTAADAQAGAVEPIHLLSALLGAGERNISVIIERIGADPAQLARSTQDAIDHAPKVSGEGQQMGLSNELVRVIEKAEKKATKMGDSFVVTEH
;
A
#
# COMPACT_ATOMS: atom_id res chain seq x y z
N MET A 1 -11.61 10.21 -2.47
CA MET A 1 -11.02 9.31 -1.45
C MET A 1 -11.31 9.86 -0.06
N ARG A 2 -11.76 9.01 0.82
CA ARG A 2 -12.16 9.44 2.16
C ARG A 2 -11.27 8.78 3.20
N ILE A 3 -10.28 9.52 3.66
CA ILE A 3 -9.31 9.03 4.65
C ILE A 3 -9.99 8.68 5.97
N ASP A 4 -11.07 9.38 6.32
CA ASP A 4 -11.84 9.09 7.54
C ASP A 4 -12.52 7.71 7.51
N LYS A 5 -12.65 7.10 6.35
CA LYS A 5 -13.19 5.75 6.18
C LYS A 5 -12.14 4.66 6.36
N LEU A 6 -10.86 5.01 6.40
CA LEU A 6 -9.80 4.03 6.61
C LEU A 6 -9.72 3.66 8.08
N ALA A 7 -9.69 2.36 8.36
CA ALA A 7 -9.42 1.86 9.71
C ALA A 7 -8.00 2.25 10.13
N MET A 8 -7.72 2.22 11.42
CA MET A 8 -6.41 2.63 11.95
C MET A 8 -5.25 1.86 11.30
N THR A 9 -5.39 0.54 11.14
CA THR A 9 -4.35 -0.28 10.53
C THR A 9 -4.12 0.10 9.07
N SER A 10 -5.18 0.45 8.34
CA SER A 10 -5.08 0.91 6.96
C SER A 10 -4.38 2.27 6.87
N ARG A 11 -4.67 3.17 7.80
CA ARG A 11 -3.99 4.47 7.87
C ARG A 11 -2.51 4.29 8.15
N GLU A 12 -2.17 3.41 9.09
CA GLU A 12 -0.78 3.12 9.42
C GLU A 12 -0.04 2.53 8.21
N ALA A 13 -0.68 1.63 7.47
CA ALA A 13 -0.11 1.07 6.26
C ALA A 13 0.16 2.16 5.21
N LEU A 14 -0.78 3.08 5.04
CA LEU A 14 -0.62 4.19 4.11
C LEU A 14 0.52 5.12 4.55
N GLN A 15 0.62 5.42 5.84
CA GLN A 15 1.72 6.23 6.37
C GLN A 15 3.07 5.57 6.16
N THR A 16 3.15 4.25 6.37
CA THR A 16 4.37 3.48 6.11
C THR A 16 4.71 3.54 4.62
N ALA A 17 3.71 3.41 3.75
CA ALA A 17 3.91 3.51 2.31
C ALA A 17 4.48 4.88 1.91
N MET A 18 3.99 5.94 2.53
CA MET A 18 4.49 7.30 2.28
C MET A 18 5.95 7.43 2.70
N SER A 19 6.32 6.88 3.86
CA SER A 19 7.70 6.88 4.33
C SER A 19 8.61 6.05 3.42
N THR A 20 8.14 4.89 2.99
CA THR A 20 8.88 4.02 2.07
C THR A 20 9.16 4.74 0.75
N ALA A 21 8.14 5.40 0.21
CA ALA A 21 8.29 6.15 -1.04
C ALA A 21 9.27 7.31 -0.89
N ALA A 22 9.21 8.02 0.24
CA ALA A 22 10.12 9.13 0.51
C ALA A 22 11.57 8.64 0.64
N ASP A 23 11.79 7.56 1.36
CA ASP A 23 13.12 6.98 1.55
C ASP A 23 13.69 6.46 0.23
N ALA A 24 12.84 5.96 -0.65
CA ALA A 24 13.24 5.47 -1.97
C ALA A 24 13.37 6.60 -3.00
N GLN A 25 13.09 7.83 -2.62
CA GLN A 25 13.12 9.00 -3.51
C GLN A 25 12.21 8.83 -4.73
N ALA A 26 11.06 8.23 -4.51
CA ALA A 26 10.05 8.05 -5.56
C ALA A 26 9.37 9.38 -5.87
N GLY A 27 8.85 9.51 -7.09
CA GLY A 27 8.15 10.73 -7.49
C GLY A 27 6.74 10.84 -6.91
N ALA A 28 6.16 9.71 -6.50
CA ALA A 28 4.84 9.65 -5.90
C ALA A 28 4.74 8.38 -5.07
N VAL A 29 3.74 8.31 -4.20
CA VAL A 29 3.43 7.10 -3.46
C VAL A 29 2.62 6.19 -4.37
N GLU A 30 3.20 5.05 -4.74
CA GLU A 30 2.64 4.11 -5.71
C GLU A 30 2.02 2.90 -5.00
N PRO A 31 1.17 2.11 -5.70
CA PRO A 31 0.64 0.87 -5.12
C PRO A 31 1.71 -0.07 -4.58
N ILE A 32 2.88 -0.10 -5.21
CA ILE A 32 3.98 -0.96 -4.76
C ILE A 32 4.47 -0.58 -3.36
N HIS A 33 4.45 0.70 -3.02
CA HIS A 33 4.83 1.16 -1.69
C HIS A 33 3.80 0.69 -0.64
N LEU A 34 2.53 0.73 -0.99
CA LEU A 34 1.47 0.23 -0.11
C LEU A 34 1.57 -1.28 0.06
N LEU A 35 1.81 -2.01 -1.01
CA LEU A 35 1.99 -3.46 -0.95
C LEU A 35 3.16 -3.81 -0.02
N SER A 36 4.29 -3.12 -0.15
CA SER A 36 5.43 -3.31 0.73
C SER A 36 5.06 -3.09 2.20
N ALA A 37 4.29 -2.04 2.47
CA ALA A 37 3.83 -1.73 3.83
C ALA A 37 2.92 -2.82 4.38
N LEU A 38 1.98 -3.31 3.59
CA LEU A 38 1.06 -4.38 4.00
C LEU A 38 1.81 -5.68 4.29
N LEU A 39 2.78 -6.04 3.45
CA LEU A 39 3.57 -7.25 3.65
C LEU A 39 4.49 -7.13 4.86
N GLY A 40 5.01 -5.94 5.12
CA GLY A 40 5.91 -5.69 6.24
C GLY A 40 5.22 -5.55 7.59
N ALA A 41 3.91 -5.32 7.61
CA ALA A 41 3.16 -5.14 8.85
C ALA A 41 2.99 -6.44 9.65
N GLY A 42 3.23 -7.60 9.04
CA GLY A 42 3.14 -8.88 9.71
C GLY A 42 1.73 -9.32 10.05
N GLU A 43 0.73 -8.76 9.40
CA GLU A 43 -0.66 -9.15 9.61
C GLU A 43 -0.92 -10.53 9.00
N ARG A 44 -1.41 -11.44 9.83
CA ARG A 44 -1.64 -12.81 9.41
C ARG A 44 -2.68 -12.92 8.31
N ASN A 45 -3.73 -12.09 8.36
CA ASN A 45 -4.79 -12.12 7.35
C ASN A 45 -4.26 -11.79 5.96
N ILE A 46 -3.29 -10.88 5.85
CA ILE A 46 -2.66 -10.55 4.56
C ILE A 46 -1.88 -11.76 4.05
N SER A 47 -1.06 -12.38 4.91
CA SER A 47 -0.31 -13.58 4.53
C SER A 47 -1.22 -14.72 4.07
N VAL A 48 -2.34 -14.92 4.76
CA VAL A 48 -3.31 -15.96 4.38
C VAL A 48 -3.91 -15.68 3.00
N ILE A 49 -4.26 -14.43 2.71
CA ILE A 49 -4.81 -14.06 1.40
C ILE A 49 -3.78 -14.35 0.31
N ILE A 50 -2.53 -13.93 0.52
CA ILE A 50 -1.45 -14.14 -0.45
C ILE A 50 -1.23 -15.63 -0.71
N GLU A 51 -1.20 -16.43 0.35
CA GLU A 51 -1.04 -17.88 0.23
C GLU A 51 -2.21 -18.53 -0.49
N ARG A 52 -3.43 -18.09 -0.24
CA ARG A 52 -4.62 -18.62 -0.90
C ARG A 52 -4.66 -18.38 -2.39
N ILE A 53 -4.06 -17.29 -2.85
CA ILE A 53 -3.97 -17.04 -4.30
C ILE A 53 -2.76 -17.74 -4.94
N GLY A 54 -2.02 -18.54 -4.16
CA GLY A 54 -0.92 -19.36 -4.66
C GLY A 54 0.44 -18.67 -4.66
N ALA A 55 0.59 -17.56 -3.97
CA ALA A 55 1.86 -16.85 -3.88
C ALA A 55 2.52 -17.08 -2.52
N ASP A 56 3.84 -16.91 -2.50
CA ASP A 56 4.63 -16.96 -1.28
C ASP A 56 4.81 -15.53 -0.75
N PRO A 57 4.28 -15.21 0.45
CA PRO A 57 4.39 -13.84 0.98
C PRO A 57 5.84 -13.35 1.10
N ALA A 58 6.76 -14.19 1.52
CA ALA A 58 8.16 -13.81 1.68
C ALA A 58 8.81 -13.50 0.32
N GLN A 59 8.52 -14.30 -0.69
CA GLN A 59 9.05 -14.06 -2.04
C GLN A 59 8.43 -12.79 -2.64
N LEU A 60 7.14 -12.59 -2.43
CA LEU A 60 6.46 -11.38 -2.90
C LEU A 60 7.06 -10.15 -2.25
N ALA A 61 7.37 -10.20 -0.95
CA ALA A 61 8.01 -9.10 -0.24
C ALA A 61 9.38 -8.76 -0.84
N ARG A 62 10.18 -9.80 -1.17
CA ARG A 62 11.49 -9.59 -1.80
C ARG A 62 11.36 -8.97 -3.19
N SER A 63 10.46 -9.49 -4.00
CA SER A 63 10.22 -8.96 -5.36
C SER A 63 9.74 -7.52 -5.30
N THR A 64 8.88 -7.20 -4.34
CA THR A 64 8.36 -5.87 -4.14
C THR A 64 9.49 -4.91 -3.75
N GLN A 65 10.36 -5.32 -2.82
CA GLN A 65 11.50 -4.50 -2.40
C GLN A 65 12.49 -4.28 -3.55
N ASP A 66 12.75 -5.32 -4.35
CA ASP A 66 13.61 -5.19 -5.51
C ASP A 66 13.06 -4.17 -6.51
N ALA A 67 11.76 -4.20 -6.76
CA ALA A 67 11.13 -3.26 -7.67
C ALA A 67 11.23 -1.82 -7.14
N ILE A 68 11.07 -1.62 -5.83
CA ILE A 68 11.22 -0.31 -5.20
C ILE A 68 12.68 0.16 -5.34
N ASP A 69 13.64 -0.72 -5.09
CA ASP A 69 15.06 -0.38 -5.13
C ASP A 69 15.53 -0.02 -6.55
N HIS A 70 14.94 -0.62 -7.56
CA HIS A 70 15.32 -0.41 -8.97
C HIS A 70 14.48 0.65 -9.67
N ALA A 71 13.48 1.21 -9.01
CA ALA A 71 12.66 2.26 -9.61
C ALA A 71 13.46 3.55 -9.77
N PRO A 72 13.17 4.37 -10.79
CA PRO A 72 13.85 5.64 -10.97
C PRO A 72 13.72 6.54 -9.75
N LYS A 73 14.81 7.18 -9.37
CA LYS A 73 14.83 8.12 -8.26
C LYS A 73 14.65 9.54 -8.78
N VAL A 74 13.85 10.32 -8.07
CA VAL A 74 13.62 11.71 -8.40
C VAL A 74 14.40 12.56 -7.41
N SER A 75 15.24 13.48 -7.94
CA SER A 75 15.94 14.44 -7.11
C SER A 75 15.14 15.74 -7.07
N GLY A 76 15.01 16.30 -5.87
CA GLY A 76 14.30 17.56 -5.70
C GLY A 76 13.98 17.76 -4.23
N GLU A 77 14.68 18.68 -3.59
CA GLU A 77 14.37 19.06 -2.22
C GLU A 77 13.06 19.84 -2.20
N GLY A 78 12.24 19.56 -1.20
CA GLY A 78 11.00 20.30 -0.98
C GLY A 78 9.82 19.87 -1.82
N GLN A 79 9.94 18.78 -2.58
CA GLN A 79 8.78 18.25 -3.29
C GLN A 79 7.87 17.52 -2.30
N GLN A 80 6.62 17.97 -2.26
CA GLN A 80 5.60 17.23 -1.52
C GLN A 80 5.18 16.03 -2.35
N MET A 81 5.33 14.84 -1.76
CA MET A 81 4.98 13.61 -2.43
C MET A 81 3.50 13.32 -2.25
N GLY A 82 2.77 13.30 -3.36
CA GLY A 82 1.36 12.91 -3.35
C GLY A 82 1.17 11.45 -3.67
N LEU A 83 -0.06 10.99 -3.53
CA LEU A 83 -0.45 9.65 -3.96
C LEU A 83 -0.58 9.64 -5.49
N SER A 84 -0.09 8.57 -6.12
CA SER A 84 -0.26 8.41 -7.56
C SER A 84 -1.73 8.18 -7.89
N ASN A 85 -2.11 8.43 -9.14
CA ASN A 85 -3.46 8.14 -9.60
C ASN A 85 -3.81 6.66 -9.46
N GLU A 86 -2.84 5.80 -9.69
CA GLU A 86 -3.01 4.35 -9.54
C GLU A 86 -3.30 3.98 -8.11
N LEU A 87 -2.60 4.57 -7.14
CA LEU A 87 -2.83 4.30 -5.74
C LEU A 87 -4.20 4.82 -5.28
N VAL A 88 -4.59 6.01 -5.74
CA VAL A 88 -5.94 6.54 -5.44
C VAL A 88 -7.00 5.58 -5.94
N ARG A 89 -6.83 5.01 -7.14
CA ARG A 89 -7.79 4.04 -7.69
C ARG A 89 -7.85 2.76 -6.85
N VAL A 90 -6.71 2.29 -6.34
CA VAL A 90 -6.68 1.12 -5.45
C VAL A 90 -7.49 1.39 -4.20
N ILE A 91 -7.29 2.56 -3.58
CA ILE A 91 -8.00 2.93 -2.36
C ILE A 91 -9.50 3.07 -2.63
N GLU A 92 -9.87 3.70 -3.75
CA GLU A 92 -11.27 3.84 -4.13
C GLU A 92 -11.95 2.47 -4.37
N LYS A 93 -11.24 1.54 -4.99
CA LYS A 93 -11.74 0.16 -5.14
C LYS A 93 -11.91 -0.52 -3.79
N ALA A 94 -10.99 -0.30 -2.86
CA ALA A 94 -11.09 -0.84 -1.51
C ALA A 94 -12.32 -0.28 -0.79
N GLU A 95 -12.59 1.02 -0.93
CA GLU A 95 -13.79 1.64 -0.38
C GLU A 95 -15.07 1.01 -0.93
N LYS A 96 -15.13 0.81 -2.24
CA LYS A 96 -16.28 0.16 -2.88
C LYS A 96 -16.45 -1.27 -2.38
N LYS A 97 -15.35 -1.99 -2.21
CA LYS A 97 -15.39 -3.35 -1.69
C LYS A 97 -15.91 -3.40 -0.27
N ALA A 98 -15.44 -2.51 0.58
CA ALA A 98 -15.90 -2.40 1.96
C ALA A 98 -17.40 -2.13 2.01
N THR A 99 -17.90 -1.18 1.22
CA THR A 99 -19.32 -0.87 1.14
C THR A 99 -20.12 -2.07 0.69
N LYS A 100 -19.66 -2.77 -0.35
CA LYS A 100 -20.36 -3.94 -0.88
C LYS A 100 -20.43 -5.08 0.13
N MET A 101 -19.43 -5.19 1.01
CA MET A 101 -19.40 -6.20 2.06
C MET A 101 -20.13 -5.75 3.33
N GLY A 102 -20.66 -4.54 3.34
CA GLY A 102 -21.40 -4.00 4.50
C GLY A 102 -20.49 -3.47 5.61
N ASP A 103 -19.22 -3.24 5.30
CA ASP A 103 -18.26 -2.73 6.28
C ASP A 103 -18.25 -1.21 6.28
N SER A 104 -18.21 -0.63 7.49
CA SER A 104 -18.20 0.82 7.65
C SER A 104 -16.83 1.43 7.41
N PHE A 105 -15.76 0.64 7.58
CA PHE A 105 -14.38 1.09 7.42
C PHE A 105 -13.62 0.20 6.48
N VAL A 106 -12.63 0.79 5.83
CA VAL A 106 -11.70 0.05 4.96
C VAL A 106 -10.60 -0.52 5.83
N VAL A 107 -10.57 -1.84 5.94
CA VAL A 107 -9.48 -2.55 6.62
C VAL A 107 -8.48 -3.05 5.59
N THR A 108 -7.34 -3.55 6.05
CA THR A 108 -6.24 -3.92 5.16
C THR A 108 -6.62 -5.02 4.17
N GLU A 109 -7.52 -5.93 4.53
CA GLU A 109 -7.98 -6.97 3.61
C GLU A 109 -8.68 -6.41 2.37
N HIS A 110 -9.36 -5.29 2.49
CA HIS A 110 -10.03 -4.68 1.33
C HIS A 110 -9.05 -4.20 0.28
#